data_dc8b39707d50faa1a1d934e0050e15dd
#
_entry.id   dc8b39707d50faa1a1d934e0050e15dd
#
_cell.length_a   1.000
_cell.length_b   1.000
_cell.length_c   1.000
_cell.angle_alpha   90.00
_cell.angle_beta   90.00
_cell.angle_gamma   90.00
#
_symmetry.space_group_name_H-M   'P 1'
#
loop_
_entity.id
_entity.type
_entity.pdbx_description
1 polymer ?
#
loop_
_entity_poly.entity_id
_entity_poly.type
_entity_poly.pdbx_seq_one_letter_code
_entity_poly.pdbx_strand_id
1 'polypeptide(L)'
;MSEIVMNEGRDAVLLVGGGSLCAAAVPLLQAAGLVPAGVIHGPRCDFAAEAGVPPLGRDADLARLRTDFSRAVVTAPHKQAAKLRRLLHDALRELGFTLVSAVHPDAHRERDVLVGAGNLIFADVSLAAGCRTGTGCVLRAGARLEAGCGLEDHVHLGEGAHLGEGVIVEEGAHLGREVRVDAGLRLEKNIFVPDNVHPTHRTLPLFSAGGEREGSA
;
A
#
# COMPACT_ATOMS: atom_id res chain seq x y z
N MET A 1 -1.79 -33.41 -19.82
CA MET A 1 -1.10 -33.03 -18.54
C MET A 1 -0.30 -31.72 -18.63
N SER A 2 -0.37 -30.97 -19.75
CA SER A 2 0.46 -29.75 -19.96
C SER A 2 -0.26 -28.41 -19.72
N GLU A 3 -1.59 -28.39 -19.64
CA GLU A 3 -2.34 -27.13 -19.49
C GLU A 3 -2.44 -26.62 -18.03
N ILE A 4 -2.40 -27.54 -17.06
CA ILE A 4 -2.52 -27.14 -15.63
C ILE A 4 -1.24 -26.46 -15.14
N VAL A 5 -0.07 -26.87 -15.60
CA VAL A 5 1.24 -26.28 -15.21
C VAL A 5 1.44 -24.89 -15.80
N MET A 6 0.83 -24.59 -16.97
CA MET A 6 0.94 -23.27 -17.63
C MET A 6 0.07 -22.20 -16.96
N ASN A 7 -0.94 -22.58 -16.20
CA ASN A 7 -1.85 -21.64 -15.55
C ASN A 7 -1.31 -21.14 -14.19
N GLU A 8 -0.55 -21.97 -13.47
CA GLU A 8 0.06 -21.59 -12.18
C GLU A 8 1.04 -20.42 -12.32
N GLY A 9 1.78 -20.30 -13.43
CA GLY A 9 2.68 -19.17 -13.68
C GLY A 9 1.94 -17.87 -13.91
N ARG A 10 0.81 -17.87 -14.63
CA ARG A 10 0.03 -16.65 -14.94
C ARG A 10 -0.72 -16.11 -13.74
N ASP A 11 -1.08 -16.94 -12.79
CA ASP A 11 -1.79 -16.54 -11.57
C ASP A 11 -0.84 -16.08 -10.46
N ALA A 12 0.46 -16.31 -10.60
CA ALA A 12 1.44 -15.79 -9.68
C ALA A 12 1.51 -14.25 -9.75
N VAL A 13 1.79 -13.63 -8.62
CA VAL A 13 1.78 -12.18 -8.46
C VAL A 13 3.18 -11.61 -8.61
N LEU A 14 3.35 -10.72 -9.58
CA LEU A 14 4.58 -9.97 -9.77
C LEU A 14 4.66 -8.83 -8.75
N LEU A 15 5.74 -8.74 -7.97
CA LEU A 15 5.99 -7.62 -7.06
C LEU A 15 6.76 -6.53 -7.81
N VAL A 16 6.26 -5.30 -7.77
CA VAL A 16 6.88 -4.16 -8.46
C VAL A 16 7.32 -3.11 -7.45
N GLY A 17 8.62 -2.97 -7.31
CA GLY A 17 9.26 -2.16 -6.27
C GLY A 17 9.93 -3.04 -5.21
N GLY A 18 11.06 -2.57 -4.69
CA GLY A 18 11.88 -3.29 -3.70
C GLY A 18 11.81 -2.67 -2.31
N GLY A 19 12.72 -3.11 -1.43
CA GLY A 19 12.90 -2.57 -0.08
C GLY A 19 11.99 -3.20 0.97
N SER A 20 11.90 -2.55 2.12
CA SER A 20 11.24 -3.10 3.31
C SER A 20 9.76 -3.44 3.12
N LEU A 21 9.05 -2.71 2.25
CA LEU A 21 7.66 -3.05 1.95
C LEU A 21 7.57 -4.33 1.12
N CYS A 22 8.48 -4.55 0.18
CA CYS A 22 8.54 -5.79 -0.60
C CYS A 22 8.76 -6.99 0.33
N ALA A 23 9.77 -6.91 1.21
CA ALA A 23 10.04 -7.96 2.19
C ALA A 23 8.83 -8.26 3.09
N ALA A 24 8.08 -7.23 3.51
CA ALA A 24 6.87 -7.40 4.31
C ALA A 24 5.68 -7.91 3.49
N ALA A 25 5.60 -7.60 2.19
CA ALA A 25 4.48 -7.99 1.33
C ALA A 25 4.53 -9.48 0.94
N VAL A 26 5.73 -10.10 0.87
CA VAL A 26 5.83 -11.52 0.52
C VAL A 26 5.06 -12.42 1.51
N PRO A 27 5.30 -12.37 2.83
CA PRO A 27 4.53 -13.18 3.76
C PRO A 27 3.04 -12.79 3.79
N LEU A 28 2.70 -11.51 3.58
CA LEU A 28 1.31 -11.09 3.46
C LEU A 28 0.61 -11.74 2.25
N LEU A 29 1.26 -11.74 1.08
CA LEU A 29 0.72 -12.39 -0.13
C LEU A 29 0.49 -13.89 0.13
N GLN A 30 1.47 -14.57 0.72
CA GLN A 30 1.37 -15.99 1.06
C GLN A 30 0.23 -16.27 2.04
N ALA A 31 0.10 -15.47 3.09
CA ALA A 31 -1.00 -15.58 4.05
C ALA A 31 -2.36 -15.34 3.41
N ALA A 32 -2.44 -14.44 2.42
CA ALA A 32 -3.64 -14.18 1.62
C ALA A 32 -3.93 -15.25 0.55
N GLY A 33 -3.16 -16.34 0.49
CA GLY A 33 -3.32 -17.40 -0.50
C GLY A 33 -2.83 -17.02 -1.90
N LEU A 34 -2.00 -16.00 -2.01
CA LEU A 34 -1.41 -15.55 -3.27
C LEU A 34 0.03 -16.06 -3.41
N VAL A 35 0.43 -16.41 -4.64
CA VAL A 35 1.78 -16.91 -4.91
C VAL A 35 2.66 -15.77 -5.42
N PRO A 36 3.64 -15.29 -4.64
CA PRO A 36 4.59 -14.29 -5.14
C PRO A 36 5.53 -14.92 -6.18
N ALA A 37 5.57 -14.36 -7.40
CA ALA A 37 6.39 -14.87 -8.49
C ALA A 37 7.86 -14.44 -8.35
N GLY A 38 8.05 -13.19 -8.02
CA GLY A 38 9.35 -12.54 -7.91
C GLY A 38 9.22 -11.03 -7.96
N VAL A 39 10.34 -10.33 -7.93
CA VAL A 39 10.36 -8.87 -7.80
C VAL A 39 10.99 -8.18 -9.01
N ILE A 40 10.35 -7.11 -9.45
CA ILE A 40 10.90 -6.09 -10.34
C ILE A 40 11.32 -4.91 -9.49
N HIS A 41 12.54 -4.46 -9.66
CA HIS A 41 13.09 -3.36 -8.87
C HIS A 41 13.69 -2.27 -9.75
N GLY A 42 13.56 -1.02 -9.31
CA GLY A 42 14.20 0.12 -9.95
C GLY A 42 15.72 0.09 -9.82
N PRO A 43 16.44 0.98 -10.51
CA PRO A 43 17.89 0.94 -10.67
C PRO A 43 18.71 1.11 -9.38
N ARG A 44 18.09 1.37 -8.25
CA ARG A 44 18.74 1.63 -6.96
C ARG A 44 18.33 0.65 -5.84
N CYS A 45 17.74 -0.49 -6.18
CA CYS A 45 17.22 -1.41 -5.18
C CYS A 45 17.86 -2.79 -5.30
N ASP A 46 18.77 -3.13 -4.40
CA ASP A 46 19.44 -4.44 -4.36
C ASP A 46 18.78 -5.43 -3.37
N PHE A 47 17.61 -5.09 -2.82
CA PHE A 47 16.94 -5.84 -1.74
C PHE A 47 16.09 -7.04 -2.19
N ALA A 48 16.22 -7.53 -3.42
CA ALA A 48 15.49 -8.70 -3.88
C ALA A 48 15.80 -9.96 -3.05
N ALA A 49 17.07 -10.12 -2.65
CA ALA A 49 17.52 -11.26 -1.87
C ALA A 49 16.91 -11.30 -0.45
N GLU A 50 16.60 -10.13 0.13
CA GLU A 50 16.03 -10.04 1.48
C GLU A 50 14.53 -10.41 1.51
N ALA A 51 13.83 -10.30 0.38
CA ALA A 51 12.41 -10.63 0.31
C ALA A 51 12.13 -12.14 0.14
N GLY A 52 13.14 -12.96 -0.07
CA GLY A 52 12.97 -14.41 -0.27
C GLY A 52 12.30 -14.79 -1.60
N VAL A 53 12.25 -13.86 -2.56
CA VAL A 53 11.72 -14.09 -3.92
C VAL A 53 12.78 -13.70 -4.97
N PRO A 54 12.81 -14.38 -6.14
CA PRO A 54 13.82 -14.12 -7.15
C PRO A 54 13.65 -12.73 -7.80
N PRO A 55 14.74 -12.04 -8.16
CA PRO A 55 14.67 -10.88 -9.05
C PRO A 55 14.31 -11.34 -10.47
N LEU A 56 13.30 -10.73 -11.07
CA LEU A 56 12.83 -11.07 -12.43
C LEU A 56 13.23 -10.04 -13.48
N GLY A 57 13.76 -8.90 -13.07
CA GLY A 57 14.21 -7.86 -13.98
C GLY A 57 14.05 -6.45 -13.40
N ARG A 58 13.96 -5.47 -14.28
CA ARG A 58 13.81 -4.04 -13.98
C ARG A 58 12.52 -3.48 -14.58
N ASP A 59 12.19 -2.25 -14.27
CA ASP A 59 10.99 -1.57 -14.77
C ASP A 59 10.84 -1.66 -16.30
N ALA A 60 11.94 -1.63 -17.05
CA ALA A 60 11.94 -1.78 -18.51
C ALA A 60 11.49 -3.18 -18.99
N ASP A 61 11.54 -4.19 -18.13
CA ASP A 61 11.13 -5.56 -18.46
C ASP A 61 9.62 -5.80 -18.27
N LEU A 62 8.88 -4.85 -17.69
CA LEU A 62 7.46 -5.02 -17.36
C LEU A 62 6.60 -5.39 -18.58
N ALA A 63 6.84 -4.75 -19.74
CA ALA A 63 6.09 -5.04 -20.95
C ALA A 63 6.32 -6.50 -21.43
N ARG A 64 7.54 -7.00 -21.32
CA ARG A 64 7.87 -8.39 -21.65
C ARG A 64 7.24 -9.36 -20.64
N LEU A 65 7.36 -9.06 -19.35
CA LEU A 65 6.85 -9.93 -18.28
C LEU A 65 5.32 -10.01 -18.26
N ARG A 66 4.62 -9.06 -18.90
CA ARG A 66 3.17 -9.13 -19.07
C ARG A 66 2.72 -10.36 -19.86
N THR A 67 3.57 -10.95 -20.70
CA THR A 67 3.26 -12.20 -21.40
C THR A 67 3.19 -13.39 -20.45
N ASP A 68 4.02 -13.37 -19.40
CA ASP A 68 4.19 -14.48 -18.46
C ASP A 68 3.29 -14.30 -17.21
N PHE A 69 3.03 -13.04 -16.81
CA PHE A 69 2.27 -12.70 -15.61
C PHE A 69 1.09 -11.79 -15.95
N SER A 70 -0.07 -12.07 -15.35
CA SER A 70 -1.27 -11.25 -15.50
C SER A 70 -1.54 -10.35 -14.31
N ARG A 71 -0.94 -10.65 -13.15
CA ARG A 71 -1.25 -10.06 -11.85
C ARG A 71 -0.02 -9.38 -11.25
N ALA A 72 -0.20 -8.21 -10.68
CA ALA A 72 0.88 -7.47 -10.05
C ALA A 72 0.44 -6.75 -8.77
N VAL A 73 1.39 -6.47 -7.90
CA VAL A 73 1.24 -5.61 -6.72
C VAL A 73 2.41 -4.65 -6.61
N VAL A 74 2.15 -3.40 -6.24
CA VAL A 74 3.19 -2.40 -6.07
C VAL A 74 3.71 -2.44 -4.63
N THR A 75 5.02 -2.62 -4.49
CA THR A 75 5.74 -2.69 -3.21
C THR A 75 6.82 -1.61 -3.07
N ALA A 76 6.65 -0.49 -3.75
CA ALA A 76 7.60 0.64 -3.65
C ALA A 76 7.65 1.21 -2.22
N PRO A 77 8.84 1.59 -1.70
CA PRO A 77 9.05 1.99 -0.32
C PRO A 77 8.33 3.29 0.07
N HIS A 78 8.15 3.51 1.38
CA HIS A 78 7.16 4.42 1.96
C HIS A 78 7.51 5.91 1.93
N LYS A 79 8.75 6.29 2.16
CA LYS A 79 9.09 7.71 2.32
C LYS A 79 9.09 8.42 0.96
N GLN A 80 8.21 9.40 0.80
CA GLN A 80 8.01 10.21 -0.42
C GLN A 80 7.57 9.41 -1.68
N ALA A 81 7.08 8.19 -1.51
CA ALA A 81 6.81 7.28 -2.63
C ALA A 81 5.35 7.24 -3.12
N ALA A 82 4.45 8.08 -2.60
CA ALA A 82 3.08 8.14 -3.13
C ALA A 82 3.08 8.42 -4.64
N LYS A 83 3.88 9.40 -5.08
CA LYS A 83 4.07 9.69 -6.51
C LYS A 83 4.63 8.50 -7.29
N LEU A 84 5.65 7.82 -6.76
CA LEU A 84 6.22 6.64 -7.41
C LEU A 84 5.22 5.48 -7.45
N ARG A 85 4.49 5.22 -6.35
CA ARG A 85 3.45 4.18 -6.33
C ARG A 85 2.36 4.46 -7.36
N ARG A 86 1.90 5.71 -7.46
CA ARG A 86 0.93 6.11 -8.50
C ARG A 86 1.46 5.83 -9.90
N LEU A 87 2.67 6.28 -10.21
CA LEU A 87 3.29 6.04 -11.52
C LEU A 87 3.41 4.55 -11.85
N LEU A 88 3.79 3.71 -10.87
CA LEU A 88 3.88 2.27 -11.05
C LEU A 88 2.50 1.62 -11.24
N HIS A 89 1.48 2.06 -10.49
CA HIS A 89 0.11 1.58 -10.68
C HIS A 89 -0.44 1.94 -12.07
N ASP A 90 -0.22 3.18 -12.52
CA ASP A 90 -0.68 3.63 -13.83
C ASP A 90 0.02 2.84 -14.94
N ALA A 91 1.34 2.70 -14.88
CA ALA A 91 2.10 1.90 -15.84
C ALA A 91 1.64 0.44 -15.91
N LEU A 92 1.39 -0.19 -14.75
CA LEU A 92 0.88 -1.56 -14.71
C LEU A 92 -0.51 -1.70 -15.33
N ARG A 93 -1.40 -0.72 -15.08
CA ARG A 93 -2.73 -0.69 -15.70
C ARG A 93 -2.65 -0.51 -17.22
N GLU A 94 -1.82 0.41 -17.70
CA GLU A 94 -1.58 0.65 -19.13
C GLU A 94 -1.04 -0.59 -19.83
N LEU A 95 -0.17 -1.35 -19.16
CA LEU A 95 0.34 -2.63 -19.67
C LEU A 95 -0.69 -3.78 -19.54
N GLY A 96 -1.85 -3.54 -18.93
CA GLY A 96 -2.92 -4.51 -18.79
C GLY A 96 -2.77 -5.51 -17.63
N PHE A 97 -1.92 -5.21 -16.63
CA PHE A 97 -1.88 -6.03 -15.40
C PHE A 97 -3.12 -5.83 -14.54
N THR A 98 -3.58 -6.90 -13.92
CA THR A 98 -4.56 -6.83 -12.84
C THR A 98 -3.85 -6.52 -11.53
N LEU A 99 -4.19 -5.38 -10.92
CA LEU A 99 -3.68 -5.00 -9.61
C LEU A 99 -4.39 -5.81 -8.52
N VAL A 100 -3.65 -6.66 -7.82
CA VAL A 100 -4.21 -7.50 -6.76
C VAL A 100 -4.09 -6.83 -5.40
N SER A 101 -5.14 -6.96 -4.58
CA SER A 101 -5.08 -6.61 -3.17
C SER A 101 -4.75 -7.85 -2.35
N ALA A 102 -3.82 -7.71 -1.41
CA ALA A 102 -3.52 -8.74 -0.41
C ALA A 102 -4.10 -8.32 0.93
N VAL A 103 -5.00 -9.15 1.46
CA VAL A 103 -5.63 -8.93 2.76
C VAL A 103 -5.25 -10.09 3.66
N HIS A 104 -4.58 -9.78 4.78
CA HIS A 104 -4.19 -10.81 5.75
C HIS A 104 -5.44 -11.49 6.33
N PRO A 105 -5.44 -12.83 6.56
CA PRO A 105 -6.58 -13.53 7.17
C PRO A 105 -7.01 -12.98 8.52
N ASP A 106 -6.06 -12.48 9.31
CA ASP A 106 -6.32 -11.89 10.64
C ASP A 106 -6.76 -10.40 10.55
N ALA A 107 -6.91 -9.84 9.36
CA ALA A 107 -7.51 -8.53 9.21
C ALA A 107 -9.04 -8.62 9.39
N HIS A 108 -9.57 -7.81 10.29
CA HIS A 108 -10.99 -7.73 10.55
C HIS A 108 -11.66 -6.70 9.64
N ARG A 109 -12.68 -7.12 8.91
CA ARG A 109 -13.42 -6.26 7.99
C ARG A 109 -14.91 -6.50 8.13
N GLU A 110 -15.66 -5.44 8.43
CA GLU A 110 -17.13 -5.53 8.44
C GLU A 110 -17.70 -5.65 7.02
N ARG A 111 -18.99 -6.08 6.93
CA ARG A 111 -19.58 -6.56 5.66
C ARG A 111 -19.71 -5.49 4.57
N ASP A 112 -19.86 -4.23 4.94
CA ASP A 112 -20.09 -3.09 4.05
C ASP A 112 -18.82 -2.30 3.72
N VAL A 113 -17.66 -2.82 4.09
CA VAL A 113 -16.35 -2.21 3.79
C VAL A 113 -15.99 -2.41 2.32
N LEU A 114 -15.66 -1.32 1.63
CA LEU A 114 -15.22 -1.33 0.25
C LEU A 114 -13.70 -1.19 0.16
N VAL A 115 -13.05 -2.17 -0.46
CA VAL A 115 -11.60 -2.18 -0.66
C VAL A 115 -11.29 -2.07 -2.14
N GLY A 116 -10.53 -1.02 -2.52
CA GLY A 116 -10.06 -0.80 -3.88
C GLY A 116 -8.98 -1.80 -4.32
N ALA A 117 -8.46 -1.61 -5.53
CA ALA A 117 -7.46 -2.50 -6.13
C ALA A 117 -6.03 -2.22 -5.62
N GLY A 118 -5.16 -3.24 -5.61
CA GLY A 118 -3.74 -3.10 -5.31
C GLY A 118 -3.41 -2.73 -3.87
N ASN A 119 -4.30 -2.98 -2.92
CA ASN A 119 -4.11 -2.66 -1.51
C ASN A 119 -3.29 -3.75 -0.79
N LEU A 120 -2.47 -3.34 0.17
CA LEU A 120 -1.77 -4.21 1.10
C LEU A 120 -2.34 -4.00 2.51
N ILE A 121 -3.13 -4.95 3.00
CA ILE A 121 -3.78 -4.90 4.30
C ILE A 121 -3.18 -5.98 5.19
N PHE A 122 -2.38 -5.57 6.16
CA PHE A 122 -1.59 -6.45 7.02
C PHE A 122 -2.43 -7.06 8.17
N ALA A 123 -1.77 -7.91 8.97
CA ALA A 123 -2.41 -8.56 10.11
C ALA A 123 -2.99 -7.55 11.12
N ASP A 124 -4.05 -7.95 11.81
CA ASP A 124 -4.69 -7.19 12.89
C ASP A 124 -5.23 -5.79 12.47
N VAL A 125 -5.30 -5.52 11.16
CA VAL A 125 -5.99 -4.32 10.66
C VAL A 125 -7.48 -4.46 10.92
N SER A 126 -8.11 -3.41 11.47
CA SER A 126 -9.54 -3.38 11.70
C SER A 126 -10.22 -2.29 10.88
N LEU A 127 -11.19 -2.67 10.07
CA LEU A 127 -12.00 -1.79 9.23
C LEU A 127 -13.47 -1.90 9.68
N ALA A 128 -13.93 -0.89 10.40
CA ALA A 128 -15.31 -0.84 10.87
C ALA A 128 -16.32 -0.50 9.74
N ALA A 129 -17.60 -0.50 10.07
CA ALA A 129 -18.70 -0.30 9.13
C ALA A 129 -18.55 0.97 8.28
N GLY A 130 -18.88 0.86 6.99
CA GLY A 130 -18.87 1.98 6.05
C GLY A 130 -17.49 2.48 5.65
N CYS A 131 -16.40 1.84 6.09
CA CYS A 131 -15.05 2.21 5.67
C CYS A 131 -14.82 1.95 4.17
N ARG A 132 -14.01 2.80 3.56
CA ARG A 132 -13.64 2.67 2.14
C ARG A 132 -12.15 2.91 1.97
N THR A 133 -11.52 2.13 1.11
CA THR A 133 -10.14 2.39 0.67
C THR A 133 -10.09 2.53 -0.83
N GLY A 134 -9.36 3.52 -1.30
CA GLY A 134 -9.03 3.68 -2.72
C GLY A 134 -8.05 2.64 -3.22
N THR A 135 -7.36 2.94 -4.30
CA THR A 135 -6.37 2.08 -4.95
C THR A 135 -5.00 2.23 -4.30
N GLY A 136 -4.26 1.12 -4.17
CA GLY A 136 -2.85 1.14 -3.78
C GLY A 136 -2.59 1.62 -2.36
N CYS A 137 -3.56 1.53 -1.48
CA CYS A 137 -3.37 1.84 -0.06
C CYS A 137 -2.55 0.75 0.64
N VAL A 138 -1.79 1.17 1.64
CA VAL A 138 -1.02 0.28 2.50
C VAL A 138 -1.45 0.51 3.95
N LEU A 139 -2.07 -0.50 4.55
CA LEU A 139 -2.49 -0.49 5.95
C LEU A 139 -1.61 -1.47 6.71
N ARG A 140 -0.70 -0.93 7.53
CA ARG A 140 0.25 -1.73 8.30
C ARG A 140 -0.44 -2.41 9.49
N ALA A 141 0.26 -3.40 10.05
CA ALA A 141 -0.29 -4.23 11.12
C ALA A 141 -0.89 -3.42 12.28
N GLY A 142 -2.05 -3.84 12.75
CA GLY A 142 -2.76 -3.20 13.85
C GLY A 142 -3.39 -1.84 13.55
N ALA A 143 -3.35 -1.36 12.30
CA ALA A 143 -4.03 -0.12 11.95
C ALA A 143 -5.54 -0.25 12.11
N ARG A 144 -6.21 0.79 12.65
CA ARG A 144 -7.63 0.79 12.97
C ARG A 144 -8.35 1.96 12.32
N LEU A 145 -9.42 1.66 11.61
CA LEU A 145 -10.33 2.63 11.03
C LEU A 145 -11.69 2.46 11.68
N GLU A 146 -12.15 3.49 12.39
CA GLU A 146 -13.49 3.50 12.93
C GLU A 146 -14.54 3.75 11.85
N ALA A 147 -15.84 3.69 12.22
CA ALA A 147 -16.93 3.71 11.26
C ALA A 147 -16.88 4.91 10.31
N GLY A 148 -17.21 4.67 9.04
CA GLY A 148 -17.31 5.71 8.01
C GLY A 148 -16.00 6.34 7.55
N CYS A 149 -14.83 5.80 7.94
CA CYS A 149 -13.56 6.33 7.46
C CYS A 149 -13.37 6.12 5.96
N GLY A 150 -12.79 7.13 5.29
CA GLY A 150 -12.44 7.08 3.88
C GLY A 150 -10.95 7.30 3.65
N LEU A 151 -10.30 6.36 2.95
CA LEU A 151 -8.96 6.55 2.42
C LEU A 151 -9.06 6.72 0.91
N GLU A 152 -8.50 7.80 0.38
CA GLU A 152 -8.34 7.96 -1.06
C GLU A 152 -7.16 7.11 -1.56
N ASP A 153 -6.77 7.28 -2.84
CA ASP A 153 -5.74 6.46 -3.47
C ASP A 153 -4.35 6.66 -2.83
N HIS A 154 -3.57 5.59 -2.78
CA HIS A 154 -2.16 5.59 -2.37
C HIS A 154 -1.90 6.05 -0.93
N VAL A 155 -2.90 6.03 -0.06
CA VAL A 155 -2.73 6.34 1.36
C VAL A 155 -1.90 5.26 2.05
N HIS A 156 -1.02 5.70 2.94
CA HIS A 156 -0.25 4.81 3.81
C HIS A 156 -0.57 5.06 5.28
N LEU A 157 -1.01 4.01 5.97
CA LEU A 157 -1.16 3.99 7.42
C LEU A 157 -0.07 3.12 8.04
N GLY A 158 0.71 3.71 8.94
CA GLY A 158 1.73 3.04 9.73
C GLY A 158 1.15 2.02 10.71
N GLU A 159 2.03 1.24 11.31
CA GLU A 159 1.67 0.24 12.32
C GLU A 159 0.93 0.89 13.50
N GLY A 160 -0.18 0.30 13.93
CA GLY A 160 -0.99 0.81 15.05
C GLY A 160 -1.66 2.17 14.80
N ALA A 161 -1.62 2.72 13.59
CA ALA A 161 -2.30 3.99 13.30
C ALA A 161 -3.82 3.86 13.53
N HIS A 162 -4.42 4.86 14.17
CA HIS A 162 -5.84 4.86 14.54
C HIS A 162 -6.55 6.09 13.99
N LEU A 163 -7.58 5.86 13.18
CA LEU A 163 -8.46 6.90 12.64
C LEU A 163 -9.81 6.84 13.35
N GLY A 164 -10.18 7.94 14.02
CA GLY A 164 -11.50 8.10 14.62
C GLY A 164 -12.62 8.14 13.58
N GLU A 165 -13.85 8.04 14.04
CA GLU A 165 -15.04 7.94 13.20
C GLU A 165 -15.11 9.05 12.13
N GLY A 166 -15.46 8.68 10.91
CA GLY A 166 -15.67 9.61 9.80
C GLY A 166 -14.44 10.36 9.30
N VAL A 167 -13.23 9.94 9.68
CA VAL A 167 -11.99 10.55 9.19
C VAL A 167 -11.84 10.29 7.68
N ILE A 168 -11.51 11.36 6.93
CA ILE A 168 -11.17 11.26 5.51
C ILE A 168 -9.69 11.55 5.34
N VAL A 169 -8.98 10.66 4.65
CA VAL A 169 -7.56 10.81 4.33
C VAL A 169 -7.40 10.89 2.82
N GLU A 170 -6.95 12.06 2.34
CA GLU A 170 -6.84 12.33 0.90
C GLU A 170 -5.63 11.62 0.28
N GLU A 171 -5.62 11.58 -1.06
CA GLU A 171 -4.66 10.86 -1.90
C GLU A 171 -3.20 11.08 -1.48
N GLY A 172 -2.45 9.99 -1.42
CA GLY A 172 -1.01 10.01 -1.21
C GLY A 172 -0.56 10.37 0.21
N ALA A 173 -1.48 10.61 1.12
CA ALA A 173 -1.15 10.91 2.52
C ALA A 173 -0.38 9.75 3.17
N HIS A 174 0.57 10.10 4.03
CA HIS A 174 1.37 9.15 4.80
C HIS A 174 1.24 9.45 6.29
N LEU A 175 0.67 8.51 7.02
CA LEU A 175 0.59 8.53 8.46
C LEU A 175 1.60 7.52 9.02
N GLY A 176 2.45 7.99 9.92
CA GLY A 176 3.45 7.16 10.61
C GLY A 176 2.84 6.16 11.58
N ARG A 177 3.71 5.47 12.32
CA ARG A 177 3.30 4.50 13.34
C ARG A 177 2.60 5.18 14.50
N GLU A 178 1.63 4.49 15.10
CA GLU A 178 0.88 4.95 16.29
C GLU A 178 0.28 6.36 16.16
N VAL A 179 0.09 6.83 14.93
CA VAL A 179 -0.63 8.10 14.69
C VAL A 179 -2.08 7.91 15.10
N ARG A 180 -2.64 8.89 15.85
CA ARG A 180 -4.05 8.89 16.24
C ARG A 180 -4.73 10.13 15.72
N VAL A 181 -5.76 9.97 14.91
CA VAL A 181 -6.50 11.06 14.27
C VAL A 181 -7.88 11.17 14.91
N ASP A 182 -8.22 12.35 15.41
CA ASP A 182 -9.55 12.60 15.99
C ASP A 182 -10.68 12.42 14.96
N ALA A 183 -11.86 12.05 15.43
CA ALA A 183 -13.03 11.82 14.60
C ALA A 183 -13.40 13.06 13.75
N GLY A 184 -13.92 12.82 12.56
CA GLY A 184 -14.42 13.85 11.65
C GLY A 184 -13.35 14.70 10.97
N LEU A 185 -12.07 14.44 11.20
CA LEU A 185 -10.99 15.18 10.54
C LEU A 185 -10.81 14.78 9.07
N ARG A 186 -10.40 15.75 8.26
CA ARG A 186 -9.92 15.55 6.89
C ARG A 186 -8.43 15.85 6.84
N LEU A 187 -7.66 14.88 6.41
CA LEU A 187 -6.21 15.00 6.19
C LEU A 187 -5.94 15.25 4.72
N GLU A 188 -5.22 16.32 4.42
CA GLU A 188 -4.99 16.80 3.06
C GLU A 188 -4.12 15.85 2.22
N LYS A 189 -4.24 16.00 0.91
CA LYS A 189 -3.46 15.29 -0.09
C LYS A 189 -1.95 15.41 0.15
N ASN A 190 -1.26 14.26 0.07
CA ASN A 190 0.19 14.13 0.26
C ASN A 190 0.71 14.61 1.63
N ILE A 191 -0.16 14.80 2.63
CA ILE A 191 0.28 15.13 3.98
C ILE A 191 1.22 14.03 4.53
N PHE A 192 2.23 14.44 5.26
CA PHE A 192 3.09 13.53 6.02
C PHE A 192 2.92 13.80 7.51
N VAL A 193 2.40 12.80 8.22
CA VAL A 193 2.27 12.82 9.69
C VAL A 193 3.32 11.86 10.27
N PRO A 194 4.28 12.36 11.07
CA PRO A 194 5.31 11.52 11.69
C PRO A 194 4.76 10.49 12.67
N ASP A 195 5.61 9.54 13.07
CA ASP A 195 5.28 8.53 14.09
C ASP A 195 4.86 9.16 15.41
N ASN A 196 3.91 8.54 16.11
CA ASN A 196 3.43 8.91 17.45
C ASN A 196 2.83 10.33 17.54
N VAL A 197 2.37 10.88 16.43
CA VAL A 197 1.71 12.18 16.40
C VAL A 197 0.20 12.01 16.52
N HIS A 198 -0.45 12.97 17.22
CA HIS A 198 -1.89 13.02 17.38
C HIS A 198 -2.43 14.30 16.68
N PRO A 199 -2.77 14.24 15.39
CA PRO A 199 -3.41 15.35 14.70
C PRO A 199 -4.78 15.65 15.29
N THR A 200 -4.99 16.92 15.62
CA THR A 200 -6.23 17.46 16.12
C THR A 200 -6.67 18.64 15.24
N HIS A 201 -7.89 19.14 15.37
CA HIS A 201 -8.35 20.34 14.67
C HIS A 201 -7.40 21.55 14.83
N ARG A 202 -6.65 21.60 15.94
CA ARG A 202 -5.71 22.70 16.24
C ARG A 202 -4.32 22.49 15.61
N THR A 203 -3.90 21.22 15.43
CA THR A 203 -2.53 20.89 15.01
C THR A 203 -2.44 20.51 13.54
N LEU A 204 -3.55 20.21 12.87
CA LEU A 204 -3.57 19.87 11.43
C LEU A 204 -2.83 20.88 10.53
N PRO A 205 -3.01 22.21 10.72
CA PRO A 205 -2.30 23.20 9.90
C PRO A 205 -0.77 23.12 9.94
N LEU A 206 -0.21 22.45 10.95
CA LEU A 206 1.24 22.25 11.08
C LEU A 206 1.79 21.16 10.14
N PHE A 207 0.92 20.33 9.57
CA PHE A 207 1.29 19.18 8.72
C PHE A 207 0.90 19.38 7.25
N SER A 208 0.43 20.58 6.86
CA SER A 208 0.05 20.85 5.47
C SER A 208 1.21 20.64 4.50
N ALA A 209 0.93 20.17 3.29
CA ALA A 209 1.89 19.76 2.27
C ALA A 209 2.83 20.85 1.71
N GLY A 210 2.98 21.99 2.39
CA GLY A 210 3.82 23.12 2.01
C GLY A 210 4.95 23.47 2.99
N GLY A 211 5.15 22.70 4.04
CA GLY A 211 6.16 22.99 5.07
C GLY A 211 7.57 22.51 4.70
N GLU A 212 8.18 23.09 3.67
CA GLU A 212 9.64 23.18 3.64
C GLU A 212 10.06 24.09 4.81
N ARG A 213 10.56 23.49 5.88
CA ARG A 213 11.26 24.28 6.89
C ARG A 213 12.56 24.77 6.24
N GLU A 214 12.57 26.02 5.80
CA GLU A 214 13.81 26.75 5.61
C GLU A 214 14.62 26.64 6.90
N GLY A 215 15.76 25.96 6.81
CA GLY A 215 16.73 25.92 7.87
C GLY A 215 17.21 27.33 8.16
N SER A 216 16.85 27.85 9.30
CA SER A 216 17.52 29.05 9.85
C SER A 216 18.94 28.69 10.23
N ALA A 217 19.85 29.46 9.65
CA ALA A 217 21.29 29.52 9.86
C ALA A 217 21.72 29.53 11.33
#